data_43cd8e0172b57084fc026032b28c4c10
#
_entry.id   43cd8e0172b57084fc026032b28c4c10
#
_cell.length_a   1.000
_cell.length_b   1.000
_cell.length_c   1.000
_cell.angle_alpha   90.00
_cell.angle_beta   90.00
_cell.angle_gamma   90.00
#
_symmetry.space_group_name_H-M   'P 1'
#
loop_
_entity.id
_entity.type
_entity.pdbx_description
1 polymer ?
#
loop_
_entity_poly.entity_id
_entity_poly.type
_entity_poly.pdbx_seq_one_letter_code
_entity_poly.pdbx_strand_id
1 'polypeptide(L)'
;PSPCANPEEIAGAFDELRRRGLVRRFGVSNFPVPKFRMLQSYLAEPLLTNQVEASPLHLNAFDDGTIDLALRMRIRPMVWSPLAGGRLFDTQDARSVRVAEALRAVGAPQGEERLDVLALAWLMAHPASIMPVVGSGNPARLRAAAEAVRVKFSEADWISVYAASQGHEVP
;
A
#
# COMPACT_ATOMS: atom_id res chain seq x y z
N PRO A 1 12.43 3.49 -10.05
CA PRO A 1 12.54 4.32 -11.26
C PRO A 1 13.98 4.79 -11.50
N SER A 2 14.47 4.66 -12.74
CA SER A 2 15.79 5.15 -13.09
C SER A 2 15.86 6.69 -12.98
N PRO A 3 16.93 7.27 -12.44
CA PRO A 3 17.12 8.73 -12.50
C PRO A 3 17.30 9.26 -13.94
N CYS A 4 17.69 8.38 -14.87
CA CYS A 4 17.92 8.70 -16.29
C CYS A 4 16.74 8.28 -17.18
N ALA A 5 15.57 8.02 -16.64
CA ALA A 5 14.40 7.63 -17.43
C ALA A 5 13.94 8.79 -18.32
N ASN A 6 13.87 8.55 -19.64
CA ASN A 6 13.30 9.48 -20.61
C ASN A 6 11.78 9.26 -20.70
N PRO A 7 10.95 10.24 -20.34
CA PRO A 7 9.50 10.06 -20.34
C PRO A 7 8.92 9.91 -21.75
N GLU A 8 9.51 10.53 -22.78
CA GLU A 8 9.05 10.39 -24.17
C GLU A 8 9.26 8.95 -24.68
N GLU A 9 10.42 8.36 -24.40
CA GLU A 9 10.72 6.97 -24.79
C GLU A 9 9.77 6.00 -24.07
N ILE A 10 9.50 6.23 -22.77
CA ILE A 10 8.57 5.40 -22.01
C ILE A 10 7.14 5.53 -22.58
N ALA A 11 6.69 6.73 -22.86
CA ALA A 11 5.37 6.98 -23.46
C ALA A 11 5.25 6.32 -24.83
N GLY A 12 6.25 6.47 -25.69
CA GLY A 12 6.28 5.82 -27.01
C GLY A 12 6.25 4.30 -26.93
N ALA A 13 6.98 3.70 -25.97
CA ALA A 13 6.95 2.26 -25.74
C ALA A 13 5.57 1.79 -25.22
N PHE A 14 4.92 2.54 -24.35
CA PHE A 14 3.57 2.24 -23.87
C PHE A 14 2.54 2.28 -24.99
N ASP A 15 2.60 3.30 -25.85
CA ASP A 15 1.71 3.44 -26.98
C ASP A 15 1.89 2.30 -28.00
N GLU A 16 3.13 1.91 -28.28
CA GLU A 16 3.40 0.78 -29.18
C GLU A 16 2.87 -0.54 -28.61
N LEU A 17 3.10 -0.82 -27.33
CA LEU A 17 2.59 -2.03 -26.67
C LEU A 17 1.05 -2.07 -26.68
N ARG A 18 0.41 -0.93 -26.47
CA ARG A 18 -1.05 -0.81 -26.52
C ARG A 18 -1.56 -1.00 -27.95
N ARG A 19 -0.97 -0.34 -28.93
CA ARG A 19 -1.33 -0.44 -30.34
C ARG A 19 -1.24 -1.90 -30.86
N ARG A 20 -0.26 -2.64 -30.35
CA ARG A 20 -0.11 -4.08 -30.64
C ARG A 20 -1.10 -4.98 -29.89
N GLY A 21 -1.91 -4.44 -29.00
CA GLY A 21 -2.84 -5.20 -28.17
C GLY A 21 -2.21 -6.07 -27.08
N LEU A 22 -0.89 -5.88 -26.82
CA LEU A 22 -0.14 -6.69 -25.85
C LEU A 22 -0.39 -6.25 -24.40
N VAL A 23 -0.69 -4.95 -24.17
CA VAL A 23 -0.92 -4.38 -22.84
C VAL A 23 -2.15 -3.48 -22.91
N ARG A 24 -3.07 -3.62 -21.96
CA ARG A 24 -4.27 -2.79 -21.86
C ARG A 24 -4.08 -1.54 -21.01
N ARG A 25 -3.32 -1.65 -19.93
CA ARG A 25 -3.10 -0.58 -18.94
C ARG A 25 -1.67 -0.65 -18.40
N PHE A 26 -1.16 0.48 -17.96
CA PHE A 26 0.16 0.62 -17.37
C PHE A 26 0.09 1.17 -15.96
N GLY A 27 1.05 0.83 -15.16
CA GLY A 27 1.32 1.37 -13.85
C GLY A 27 2.82 1.53 -13.65
N VAL A 28 3.19 2.13 -12.55
CA VAL A 28 4.59 2.34 -12.16
C VAL A 28 4.86 1.75 -10.77
N SER A 29 6.14 1.66 -10.40
CA SER A 29 6.53 1.21 -9.07
C SER A 29 7.56 2.15 -8.47
N ASN A 30 7.35 2.52 -7.20
CA ASN A 30 8.21 3.40 -6.41
C ASN A 30 8.47 4.76 -7.07
N PHE A 31 7.47 5.31 -7.76
CA PHE A 31 7.58 6.65 -8.33
C PHE A 31 7.21 7.68 -7.26
N PRO A 32 8.14 8.59 -6.89
CA PRO A 32 7.79 9.74 -6.09
C PRO A 32 6.82 10.66 -6.85
N VAL A 33 6.05 11.44 -6.12
CA VAL A 33 4.98 12.31 -6.65
C VAL A 33 5.42 13.15 -7.86
N PRO A 34 6.57 13.85 -7.84
CA PRO A 34 7.00 14.64 -9.01
C PRO A 34 7.24 13.78 -10.25
N LYS A 35 7.86 12.60 -10.07
CA LYS A 35 8.17 11.69 -11.17
C LYS A 35 6.93 11.04 -11.75
N PHE A 36 5.95 10.69 -10.90
CA PHE A 36 4.67 10.19 -11.35
C PHE A 36 3.94 11.22 -12.21
N ARG A 37 3.86 12.47 -11.72
CA ARG A 37 3.23 13.58 -12.46
C ARG A 37 3.92 13.88 -13.77
N MET A 38 5.25 13.88 -13.76
CA MET A 38 6.05 14.08 -14.97
C MET A 38 5.73 13.02 -16.02
N LEU A 39 5.82 11.72 -15.69
CA LEU A 39 5.49 10.67 -16.66
C LEU A 39 4.04 10.77 -17.12
N GLN A 40 3.09 10.99 -16.19
CA GLN A 40 1.67 11.11 -16.53
C GLN A 40 1.39 12.22 -17.55
N SER A 41 2.17 13.31 -17.55
CA SER A 41 1.96 14.40 -18.51
C SER A 41 2.37 14.07 -19.95
N TYR A 42 3.12 12.98 -20.15
CA TYR A 42 3.48 12.46 -21.47
C TYR A 42 2.52 11.35 -21.98
N LEU A 43 1.58 10.91 -21.13
CA LEU A 43 0.68 9.80 -21.46
C LEU A 43 -0.72 10.31 -21.80
N ALA A 44 -1.30 9.80 -22.86
CA ALA A 44 -2.69 10.08 -23.21
C ALA A 44 -3.69 9.44 -22.24
N GLU A 45 -3.32 8.26 -21.68
CA GLU A 45 -4.15 7.51 -20.75
C GLU A 45 -3.57 7.56 -19.32
N PRO A 46 -4.42 7.54 -18.29
CA PRO A 46 -3.94 7.56 -16.92
C PRO A 46 -3.19 6.28 -16.57
N LEU A 47 -2.11 6.44 -15.77
CA LEU A 47 -1.48 5.33 -15.09
C LEU A 47 -2.49 4.70 -14.12
N LEU A 48 -2.57 3.37 -14.13
CA LEU A 48 -3.56 2.63 -13.33
C LEU A 48 -3.21 2.60 -11.83
N THR A 49 -1.91 2.57 -11.53
CA THR A 49 -1.42 2.42 -10.15
C THR A 49 0.02 2.91 -10.02
N ASN A 50 0.41 3.22 -8.79
CA ASN A 50 1.79 3.23 -8.34
C ASN A 50 1.95 2.13 -7.29
N GLN A 51 2.87 1.18 -7.50
CA GLN A 51 3.16 0.14 -6.52
C GLN A 51 4.27 0.61 -5.60
N VAL A 52 3.96 0.82 -4.32
CA VAL A 52 4.87 1.43 -3.33
C VAL A 52 4.99 0.57 -2.08
N GLU A 53 6.03 0.78 -1.28
CA GLU A 53 6.12 0.18 0.04
C GLU A 53 5.19 0.89 1.01
N ALA A 54 4.35 0.13 1.70
CA ALA A 54 3.64 0.61 2.87
C ALA A 54 3.22 -0.57 3.77
N SER A 55 3.20 -0.30 5.07
CA SER A 55 2.76 -1.23 6.09
C SER A 55 2.47 -0.45 7.37
N PRO A 56 1.90 -1.05 8.40
CA PRO A 56 1.81 -0.41 9.71
C PRO A 56 3.17 0.00 10.32
N LEU A 57 4.30 -0.50 9.78
CA LEU A 57 5.66 -0.12 10.19
C LEU A 57 6.40 0.73 9.14
N HIS A 58 5.80 1.01 8.00
CA HIS A 58 6.40 1.83 6.93
C HIS A 58 5.36 2.81 6.40
N LEU A 59 5.37 4.03 6.94
CA LEU A 59 4.32 5.03 6.74
C LEU A 59 4.63 6.05 5.62
N ASN A 60 5.83 6.02 5.04
CA ASN A 60 6.32 7.07 4.13
C ASN A 60 5.34 7.43 3.02
N ALA A 61 4.68 6.44 2.41
CA ALA A 61 3.74 6.70 1.32
C ALA A 61 2.50 7.50 1.76
N PHE A 62 2.15 7.46 3.05
CA PHE A 62 1.07 8.28 3.63
C PHE A 62 1.54 9.71 3.91
N ASP A 63 2.85 9.90 4.19
CA ASP A 63 3.40 11.18 4.66
C ASP A 63 4.00 12.01 3.51
N ASP A 64 4.43 11.39 2.40
CA ASP A 64 5.12 12.04 1.28
C ASP A 64 4.18 12.53 0.15
N GLY A 65 2.87 12.37 0.34
CA GLY A 65 1.84 12.75 -0.64
C GLY A 65 1.59 11.72 -1.73
N THR A 66 2.20 10.53 -1.67
CA THR A 66 1.98 9.46 -2.65
C THR A 66 0.54 8.94 -2.61
N ILE A 67 0.00 8.72 -1.41
CA ILE A 67 -1.39 8.27 -1.24
C ILE A 67 -2.36 9.40 -1.58
N ASP A 68 -2.06 10.65 -1.23
CA ASP A 68 -2.87 11.82 -1.62
C ASP A 68 -2.96 11.98 -3.14
N LEU A 69 -1.84 11.75 -3.84
CA LEU A 69 -1.84 11.75 -5.29
C LEU A 69 -2.75 10.65 -5.86
N ALA A 70 -2.73 9.46 -5.27
CA ALA A 70 -3.60 8.35 -5.69
C ALA A 70 -5.08 8.70 -5.49
N LEU A 71 -5.45 9.28 -4.37
CA LEU A 71 -6.79 9.80 -4.09
C LEU A 71 -7.21 10.86 -5.12
N ARG A 72 -6.36 11.88 -5.34
CA ARG A 72 -6.61 12.95 -6.31
C ARG A 72 -6.85 12.42 -7.71
N MET A 73 -6.06 11.42 -8.13
CA MET A 73 -6.15 10.82 -9.46
C MET A 73 -7.20 9.71 -9.55
N ARG A 74 -7.84 9.35 -8.44
CA ARG A 74 -8.81 8.25 -8.34
C ARG A 74 -8.25 6.92 -8.85
N ILE A 75 -6.98 6.67 -8.56
CA ILE A 75 -6.31 5.40 -8.83
C ILE A 75 -6.10 4.64 -7.53
N ARG A 76 -6.02 3.32 -7.63
CA ARG A 76 -5.80 2.46 -6.46
C ARG A 76 -4.31 2.12 -6.35
N PRO A 77 -3.62 2.56 -5.30
CA PRO A 77 -2.22 2.19 -5.10
C PRO A 77 -2.10 0.70 -4.76
N MET A 78 -1.08 0.04 -5.30
CA MET A 78 -0.66 -1.27 -4.85
C MET A 78 0.41 -1.11 -3.77
N VAL A 79 0.42 -2.01 -2.80
CA VAL A 79 1.37 -1.94 -1.68
C VAL A 79 2.15 -3.25 -1.57
N TRP A 80 3.48 -3.16 -1.73
CA TRP A 80 4.37 -4.28 -1.46
C TRP A 80 4.90 -4.22 -0.02
N SER A 81 5.40 -5.35 0.49
CA SER A 81 5.81 -5.55 1.90
C SER A 81 4.75 -5.14 2.95
N PRO A 82 3.49 -5.52 2.81
CA PRO A 82 2.42 -5.09 3.71
C PRO A 82 2.62 -5.53 5.17
N LEU A 83 3.52 -6.50 5.41
CA LEU A 83 3.93 -7.00 6.73
C LEU A 83 5.36 -6.55 7.10
N ALA A 84 5.88 -5.50 6.45
CA ALA A 84 7.22 -4.95 6.67
C ALA A 84 8.35 -5.99 6.56
N GLY A 85 8.25 -6.93 5.60
CA GLY A 85 9.22 -8.02 5.45
C GLY A 85 9.25 -9.00 6.62
N GLY A 86 8.18 -9.08 7.39
CA GLY A 86 8.07 -9.93 8.59
C GLY A 86 8.43 -9.22 9.91
N ARG A 87 8.94 -7.99 9.88
CA ARG A 87 9.27 -7.23 11.10
C ARG A 87 8.05 -6.97 12.00
N LEU A 88 6.85 -6.98 11.45
CA LEU A 88 5.62 -6.86 12.25
C LEU A 88 5.49 -7.94 13.33
N PHE A 89 6.17 -9.08 13.18
CA PHE A 89 6.16 -10.19 14.13
C PHE A 89 7.34 -10.16 15.10
N ASP A 90 8.19 -9.15 15.04
CA ASP A 90 9.34 -9.01 15.93
C ASP A 90 8.89 -8.55 17.32
N THR A 91 9.04 -9.42 18.30
CA THR A 91 8.68 -9.17 19.71
C THR A 91 9.78 -8.44 20.49
N GLN A 92 10.93 -8.20 19.90
CA GLN A 92 12.04 -7.49 20.51
C GLN A 92 12.09 -6.00 20.11
N ASP A 93 11.47 -5.66 18.98
CA ASP A 93 11.37 -4.26 18.54
C ASP A 93 10.16 -3.57 19.18
N ALA A 94 10.43 -2.55 20.00
CA ALA A 94 9.39 -1.83 20.73
C ALA A 94 8.30 -1.19 19.81
N ARG A 95 8.67 -0.77 18.60
CA ARG A 95 7.71 -0.23 17.63
C ARG A 95 6.80 -1.34 17.09
N SER A 96 7.37 -2.47 16.73
CA SER A 96 6.63 -3.64 16.27
C SER A 96 5.65 -4.14 17.32
N VAL A 97 6.07 -4.17 18.59
CA VAL A 97 5.21 -4.55 19.71
C VAL A 97 4.03 -3.59 19.85
N ARG A 98 4.25 -2.28 19.91
CA ARG A 98 3.16 -1.28 20.01
C ARG A 98 2.18 -1.38 18.87
N VAL A 99 2.66 -1.53 17.64
CA VAL A 99 1.81 -1.67 16.45
C VAL A 99 1.00 -2.96 16.50
N ALA A 100 1.62 -4.07 16.90
CA ALA A 100 0.94 -5.35 17.04
C ALA A 100 -0.17 -5.31 18.10
N GLU A 101 0.08 -4.64 19.23
CA GLU A 101 -0.92 -4.41 20.29
C GLU A 101 -2.10 -3.57 19.79
N ALA A 102 -1.83 -2.46 19.08
CA ALA A 102 -2.87 -1.62 18.51
C ALA A 102 -3.72 -2.39 17.48
N LEU A 103 -3.11 -3.16 16.59
CA LEU A 103 -3.82 -4.01 15.64
C LEU A 103 -4.73 -5.02 16.35
N ARG A 104 -4.22 -5.73 17.38
CA ARG A 104 -4.99 -6.71 18.14
C ARG A 104 -6.15 -6.06 18.91
N ALA A 105 -5.96 -4.86 19.45
CA ALA A 105 -7.02 -4.13 20.13
C ALA A 105 -8.24 -3.89 19.23
N VAL A 106 -8.01 -3.62 17.95
CA VAL A 106 -9.07 -3.49 16.93
C VAL A 106 -9.65 -4.84 16.52
N GLY A 107 -8.83 -5.87 16.42
CA GLY A 107 -9.26 -7.19 15.96
C GLY A 107 -10.02 -8.00 17.01
N ALA A 108 -9.65 -7.90 18.28
CA ALA A 108 -10.20 -8.72 19.36
C ALA A 108 -11.72 -8.66 19.49
N PRO A 109 -12.39 -7.48 19.44
CA PRO A 109 -13.85 -7.40 19.47
C PRO A 109 -14.53 -8.08 18.27
N GLN A 110 -13.79 -8.29 17.19
CA GLN A 110 -14.25 -8.91 15.95
C GLN A 110 -13.86 -10.40 15.85
N GLY A 111 -13.20 -10.95 16.89
CA GLY A 111 -12.72 -12.34 16.93
C GLY A 111 -11.51 -12.60 16.00
N GLU A 112 -10.74 -11.57 15.65
CA GLU A 112 -9.55 -11.71 14.82
C GLU A 112 -8.30 -11.27 15.59
N GLU A 113 -7.31 -12.16 15.71
CA GLU A 113 -6.06 -11.88 16.44
C GLU A 113 -4.80 -12.04 15.54
N ARG A 114 -4.97 -12.52 14.31
CA ARG A 114 -3.86 -12.75 13.37
C ARG A 114 -3.33 -11.43 12.83
N LEU A 115 -2.10 -11.10 13.18
CA LEU A 115 -1.46 -9.84 12.80
C LEU A 115 -1.34 -9.64 11.29
N ASP A 116 -1.11 -10.71 10.53
CA ASP A 116 -1.06 -10.63 9.07
C ASP A 116 -2.41 -10.22 8.48
N VAL A 117 -3.50 -10.77 8.98
CA VAL A 117 -4.86 -10.41 8.56
C VAL A 117 -5.19 -8.97 8.95
N LEU A 118 -4.88 -8.58 10.19
CA LEU A 118 -5.14 -7.24 10.71
C LEU A 118 -4.35 -6.15 9.96
N ALA A 119 -3.07 -6.40 9.66
CA ALA A 119 -2.25 -5.46 8.91
C ALA A 119 -2.77 -5.25 7.48
N LEU A 120 -3.19 -6.31 6.81
CA LEU A 120 -3.80 -6.22 5.49
C LEU A 120 -5.14 -5.46 5.54
N ALA A 121 -5.97 -5.74 6.55
CA ALA A 121 -7.24 -5.06 6.75
C ALA A 121 -7.04 -3.56 7.00
N TRP A 122 -6.05 -3.18 7.84
CA TRP A 122 -5.70 -1.80 8.08
C TRP A 122 -5.33 -1.06 6.79
N LEU A 123 -4.50 -1.63 5.93
CA LEU A 123 -4.15 -1.04 4.63
C LEU A 123 -5.39 -0.87 3.75
N MET A 124 -6.25 -1.90 3.66
CA MET A 124 -7.44 -1.87 2.81
C MET A 124 -8.53 -0.92 3.32
N ALA A 125 -8.56 -0.61 4.61
CA ALA A 125 -9.52 0.31 5.20
C ALA A 125 -9.27 1.77 4.80
N HIS A 126 -8.07 2.10 4.28
CA HIS A 126 -7.76 3.46 3.85
C HIS A 126 -8.63 3.91 2.67
N PRO A 127 -9.13 5.18 2.64
CA PRO A 127 -10.00 5.70 1.57
C PRO A 127 -9.44 5.57 0.15
N ALA A 128 -8.12 5.51 -0.02
CA ALA A 128 -7.46 5.26 -1.31
C ALA A 128 -7.70 3.86 -1.87
N SER A 129 -8.44 2.99 -1.17
CA SER A 129 -8.72 1.61 -1.58
C SER A 129 -7.44 0.84 -1.93
N ILE A 130 -6.48 0.89 -1.04
CA ILE A 130 -5.15 0.27 -1.19
C ILE A 130 -5.30 -1.22 -1.50
N MET A 131 -4.48 -1.71 -2.42
CA MET A 131 -4.40 -3.13 -2.80
C MET A 131 -3.09 -3.74 -2.27
N PRO A 132 -3.09 -4.46 -1.14
CA PRO A 132 -1.91 -5.15 -0.66
C PRO A 132 -1.48 -6.27 -1.60
N VAL A 133 -0.17 -6.35 -1.85
CA VAL A 133 0.45 -7.44 -2.63
C VAL A 133 0.98 -8.49 -1.66
N VAL A 134 0.36 -9.67 -1.66
CA VAL A 134 0.72 -10.76 -0.77
C VAL A 134 1.82 -11.59 -1.39
N GLY A 135 3.01 -11.60 -0.76
CA GLY A 135 4.21 -12.29 -1.24
C GLY A 135 4.34 -13.73 -0.74
N SER A 136 3.25 -14.47 -0.53
CA SER A 136 3.29 -15.84 -0.01
C SER A 136 2.95 -16.86 -1.08
N GLY A 137 3.76 -17.93 -1.20
CA GLY A 137 3.41 -19.13 -1.97
C GLY A 137 2.65 -20.19 -1.15
N ASN A 138 2.39 -19.97 0.14
CA ASN A 138 1.68 -20.90 1.00
C ASN A 138 0.15 -20.71 0.87
N PRO A 139 -0.61 -21.74 0.41
CA PRO A 139 -2.05 -21.63 0.22
C PRO A 139 -2.83 -21.27 1.50
N ALA A 140 -2.39 -21.74 2.66
CA ALA A 140 -3.04 -21.43 3.93
C ALA A 140 -2.91 -19.93 4.28
N ARG A 141 -1.72 -19.34 4.06
CA ARG A 141 -1.49 -17.90 4.24
C ARG A 141 -2.28 -17.06 3.25
N LEU A 142 -2.41 -17.51 2.00
CA LEU A 142 -3.23 -16.82 1.00
C LEU A 142 -4.71 -16.81 1.38
N ARG A 143 -5.24 -17.94 1.89
CA ARG A 143 -6.62 -17.99 2.40
C ARG A 143 -6.80 -17.07 3.60
N ALA A 144 -5.88 -17.06 4.56
CA ALA A 144 -5.89 -16.14 5.70
C ALA A 144 -5.88 -14.67 5.23
N ALA A 145 -5.00 -14.32 4.28
CA ALA A 145 -4.95 -12.96 3.72
C ALA A 145 -6.28 -12.53 3.08
N ALA A 146 -7.00 -13.45 2.43
CA ALA A 146 -8.30 -13.16 1.85
C ALA A 146 -9.39 -12.85 2.90
N GLU A 147 -9.24 -13.33 4.14
CA GLU A 147 -10.17 -13.03 5.23
C GLU A 147 -10.07 -11.60 5.74
N ALA A 148 -8.96 -10.90 5.46
CA ALA A 148 -8.74 -9.52 5.84
C ALA A 148 -9.86 -8.56 5.37
N VAL A 149 -10.55 -8.88 4.28
CA VAL A 149 -11.70 -8.09 3.77
C VAL A 149 -12.89 -8.04 4.74
N ARG A 150 -12.94 -8.96 5.70
CA ARG A 150 -14.04 -9.06 6.68
C ARG A 150 -13.82 -8.20 7.91
N VAL A 151 -12.55 -7.89 8.21
CA VAL A 151 -12.19 -7.06 9.37
C VAL A 151 -12.45 -5.59 9.03
N LYS A 152 -13.10 -4.90 9.96
CA LYS A 152 -13.46 -3.49 9.80
C LYS A 152 -12.58 -2.61 10.68
N PHE A 153 -12.14 -1.51 10.11
CA PHE A 153 -11.46 -0.44 10.81
C PHE A 153 -12.31 0.82 10.66
N SER A 154 -12.68 1.44 11.77
CA SER A 154 -13.15 2.82 11.75
C SER A 154 -11.98 3.77 11.48
N GLU A 155 -12.25 5.04 11.22
CA GLU A 155 -11.21 6.06 11.09
C GLU A 155 -10.38 6.17 12.38
N ALA A 156 -11.03 6.14 13.55
CA ALA A 156 -10.35 6.16 14.84
C ALA A 156 -9.43 4.94 15.04
N ASP A 157 -9.89 3.74 14.66
CA ASP A 157 -9.07 2.52 14.71
C ASP A 157 -7.86 2.64 13.79
N TRP A 158 -8.06 3.16 12.57
CA TRP A 158 -6.98 3.35 11.61
C TRP A 158 -5.91 4.29 12.17
N ILE A 159 -6.34 5.44 12.72
CA ILE A 159 -5.46 6.45 13.32
C ILE A 159 -4.74 5.88 14.55
N SER A 160 -5.39 5.05 15.37
CA SER A 160 -4.75 4.45 16.55
C SER A 160 -3.53 3.60 16.19
N VAL A 161 -3.63 2.80 15.13
CA VAL A 161 -2.50 1.99 14.63
C VAL A 161 -1.42 2.87 14.02
N TYR A 162 -1.81 3.92 13.29
CA TYR A 162 -0.87 4.89 12.73
C TYR A 162 -0.08 5.61 13.82
N ALA A 163 -0.76 6.13 14.86
CA ALA A 163 -0.14 6.76 16.02
C ALA A 163 0.79 5.81 16.79
N ALA A 164 0.38 4.56 17.00
CA ALA A 164 1.22 3.52 17.62
C ALA A 164 2.51 3.29 16.81
N SER A 165 2.43 3.39 15.49
CA SER A 165 3.59 3.28 14.60
C SER A 165 4.52 4.48 14.72
N GLN A 166 3.99 5.70 14.80
CA GLN A 166 4.79 6.92 14.98
C GLN A 166 5.36 7.04 16.40
N GLY A 167 4.67 6.48 17.40
CA GLY A 167 5.05 6.57 18.81
C GLY A 167 4.59 7.86 19.51
N HIS A 168 3.70 8.63 18.89
CA HIS A 168 3.06 9.82 19.44
C HIS A 168 1.65 9.98 18.85
N GLU A 169 0.83 10.78 19.50
CA GLU A 169 -0.51 11.10 18.99
C GLU A 169 -0.44 11.87 17.67
N VAL A 170 -1.45 11.64 16.85
CA VAL A 170 -1.67 12.36 15.59
C VAL A 170 -2.58 13.55 15.90
N PRO A 171 -2.25 14.76 15.42
CA PRO A 171 -3.06 15.96 15.66
C PRO A 171 -4.50 15.84 15.14
#